data_a241cdacf753397f43e66ee3b46197cb
#
_entry.id   a241cdacf753397f43e66ee3b46197cb
#
_cell.length_a   1.000
_cell.length_b   1.000
_cell.length_c   1.000
_cell.angle_alpha   90.00
_cell.angle_beta   90.00
_cell.angle_gamma   90.00
#
_symmetry.space_group_name_H-M   'P 1'
#
loop_
_entity.id
_entity.type
_entity.pdbx_description
1 polymer ?
#
loop_
_entity_poly.entity_id
_entity_poly.type
_entity_poly.pdbx_seq_one_letter_code
_entity_poly.pdbx_strand_id
1 'polypeptide(L)'
;MINKILIILWFILRPKFYLHFLSMIKRKFLINHDTIENQRKAETWAATNASSYISAFQKLGLKGDTVDLDINTINEAQKLEKSSSFKMGGAGHIDLLYNCTKLLKAQKVIETGVAYGWSSLAILKAIHDINVGKLYSVDMPYPRKNNEGDVGIVVPKYLKDNWLLIREPDRPGIIKAIEKAGGKIDLCHYDSDKSWWGRHYAYPILWDSLKPKGLFISDDIQDNLYFSEFVKNKSLQFVVVKFKEKYVGLIRKP
;
A
#
# COMPACT_ATOMS: atom_id res chain seq x y z
N MET A 1 -22.31 0.24 21.01
CA MET A 1 -21.51 -0.03 22.23
C MET A 1 -20.97 -1.45 22.23
N ILE A 2 -21.78 -2.48 22.05
CA ILE A 2 -21.40 -3.92 22.03
C ILE A 2 -20.25 -4.21 21.05
N ASN A 3 -20.29 -3.71 19.82
CA ASN A 3 -19.22 -3.95 18.82
C ASN A 3 -17.84 -3.43 19.25
N LYS A 4 -17.78 -2.30 19.98
CA LYS A 4 -16.50 -1.76 20.48
C LYS A 4 -15.92 -2.64 21.58
N ILE A 5 -16.76 -3.12 22.51
CA ILE A 5 -16.34 -4.03 23.61
C ILE A 5 -15.79 -5.33 23.02
N LEU A 6 -16.46 -5.89 22.04
CA LEU A 6 -16.04 -7.13 21.43
C LEU A 6 -14.74 -7.00 20.60
N ILE A 7 -14.45 -5.82 20.02
CA ILE A 7 -13.17 -5.53 19.37
C ILE A 7 -12.07 -5.44 20.44
N ILE A 8 -12.32 -4.79 21.58
CA ILE A 8 -11.37 -4.72 22.68
C ILE A 8 -11.06 -6.13 23.20
N LEU A 9 -12.06 -6.97 23.41
CA LEU A 9 -11.87 -8.37 23.81
C LEU A 9 -11.07 -9.15 22.76
N TRP A 10 -11.29 -8.90 21.46
CA TRP A 10 -10.51 -9.54 20.39
C TRP A 10 -9.02 -9.23 20.52
N PHE A 11 -8.65 -7.99 20.87
CA PHE A 11 -7.25 -7.61 21.13
C PHE A 11 -6.71 -8.22 22.42
N ILE A 12 -7.48 -8.17 23.53
CA ILE A 12 -7.08 -8.73 24.83
C ILE A 12 -6.72 -10.20 24.74
N LEU A 13 -7.46 -10.97 23.94
CA LEU A 13 -7.22 -12.40 23.73
C LEU A 13 -6.04 -12.71 22.77
N ARG A 14 -5.34 -11.69 22.26
CA ARG A 14 -4.26 -11.84 21.27
C ARG A 14 -3.01 -11.02 21.62
N PRO A 15 -2.12 -11.55 22.48
CA PRO A 15 -0.94 -10.81 22.97
C PRO A 15 -0.06 -10.22 21.88
N LYS A 16 0.06 -10.90 20.74
CA LYS A 16 0.83 -10.40 19.59
C LYS A 16 0.36 -9.04 19.03
N PHE A 17 -0.87 -8.61 19.37
CA PHE A 17 -1.43 -7.32 18.94
C PHE A 17 -1.43 -6.23 20.04
N TYR A 18 -0.92 -6.51 21.25
CA TYR A 18 -0.96 -5.56 22.36
C TYR A 18 -0.26 -4.24 22.04
N LEU A 19 0.94 -4.29 21.45
CA LEU A 19 1.66 -3.08 21.07
C LEU A 19 0.88 -2.23 20.05
N HIS A 20 0.20 -2.87 19.10
CA HIS A 20 -0.66 -2.18 18.16
C HIS A 20 -1.87 -1.56 18.87
N PHE A 21 -2.54 -2.30 19.73
CA PHE A 21 -3.69 -1.83 20.50
C PHE A 21 -3.33 -0.65 21.39
N LEU A 22 -2.21 -0.73 22.12
CA LEU A 22 -1.68 0.37 22.94
C LEU A 22 -1.34 1.61 22.09
N SER A 23 -0.79 1.41 20.90
CA SER A 23 -0.51 2.51 19.98
C SER A 23 -1.80 3.19 19.50
N MET A 24 -2.87 2.45 19.24
CA MET A 24 -4.19 3.00 18.89
C MET A 24 -4.79 3.82 20.05
N ILE A 25 -4.62 3.36 21.29
CA ILE A 25 -5.06 4.11 22.48
C ILE A 25 -4.25 5.38 22.62
N LYS A 26 -2.92 5.29 22.54
CA LYS A 26 -2.01 6.45 22.63
C LYS A 26 -2.39 7.55 21.62
N ARG A 27 -2.71 7.18 20.39
CA ARG A 27 -3.10 8.14 19.33
C ARG A 27 -4.30 9.01 19.69
N LYS A 28 -5.22 8.53 20.55
CA LYS A 28 -6.35 9.34 21.01
C LYS A 28 -5.97 10.52 21.91
N PHE A 29 -4.77 10.47 22.48
CA PHE A 29 -4.23 11.54 23.34
C PHE A 29 -3.21 12.41 22.58
N LEU A 30 -2.90 12.10 21.32
CA LEU A 30 -2.02 12.90 20.49
C LEU A 30 -2.83 13.90 19.67
N ILE A 31 -2.13 14.87 19.08
CA ILE A 31 -2.72 15.86 18.18
C ILE A 31 -3.43 15.12 17.03
N ASN A 32 -4.68 15.48 16.80
CA ASN A 32 -5.43 14.95 15.66
C ASN A 32 -5.04 15.73 14.40
N HIS A 33 -4.24 15.10 13.55
CA HIS A 33 -3.86 15.64 12.23
C HIS A 33 -4.86 15.27 11.12
N ASP A 34 -5.74 14.30 11.37
CA ASP A 34 -6.72 13.79 10.39
C ASP A 34 -8.05 14.59 10.52
N THR A 35 -7.96 15.92 10.48
CA THR A 35 -9.13 16.81 10.52
C THR A 35 -9.68 17.01 9.10
N ILE A 36 -10.96 17.35 9.00
CA ILE A 36 -11.62 17.68 7.71
C ILE A 36 -10.89 18.84 7.01
N GLU A 37 -10.40 19.81 7.77
CA GLU A 37 -9.64 20.94 7.21
C GLU A 37 -8.32 20.46 6.59
N ASN A 38 -7.56 19.63 7.28
CA ASN A 38 -6.30 19.07 6.77
C ASN A 38 -6.53 18.16 5.57
N GLN A 39 -7.61 17.37 5.57
CA GLN A 39 -8.01 16.56 4.43
C GLN A 39 -8.29 17.45 3.20
N ARG A 40 -9.07 18.52 3.32
CA ARG A 40 -9.33 19.46 2.23
C ARG A 40 -8.04 20.11 1.69
N LYS A 41 -7.13 20.49 2.60
CA LYS A 41 -5.81 21.04 2.20
C LYS A 41 -4.99 20.00 1.43
N ALA A 42 -4.97 18.74 1.90
CA ALA A 42 -4.25 17.66 1.25
C ALA A 42 -4.84 17.33 -0.13
N GLU A 43 -6.16 17.29 -0.25
CA GLU A 43 -6.87 17.08 -1.52
C GLU A 43 -6.58 18.20 -2.51
N THR A 44 -6.67 19.46 -2.09
CA THR A 44 -6.31 20.62 -2.92
C THR A 44 -4.86 20.55 -3.38
N TRP A 45 -3.94 20.23 -2.47
CA TRP A 45 -2.52 20.07 -2.80
C TRP A 45 -2.31 18.93 -3.81
N ALA A 46 -2.95 17.78 -3.60
CA ALA A 46 -2.84 16.64 -4.51
C ALA A 46 -3.40 16.98 -5.89
N ALA A 47 -4.56 17.63 -5.96
CA ALA A 47 -5.17 18.06 -7.22
C ALA A 47 -4.29 19.03 -8.00
N THR A 48 -3.71 20.01 -7.31
CA THR A 48 -2.81 21.03 -7.94
C THR A 48 -1.54 20.39 -8.51
N ASN A 49 -1.03 19.32 -7.88
CA ASN A 49 0.20 18.66 -8.30
C ASN A 49 -0.04 17.43 -9.20
N ALA A 50 -1.30 17.11 -9.49
CA ALA A 50 -1.64 15.96 -10.31
C ALA A 50 -1.13 16.11 -11.74
N SER A 51 -0.56 15.03 -12.26
CA SER A 51 -0.10 14.92 -13.64
C SER A 51 -0.68 13.69 -14.31
N SER A 52 -0.61 13.65 -15.64
CA SER A 52 -1.03 12.46 -16.38
C SER A 52 -0.14 11.28 -16.04
N TYR A 53 -0.67 10.09 -16.16
CA TYR A 53 0.01 8.81 -15.99
C TYR A 53 1.33 8.73 -16.80
N ILE A 54 1.28 9.11 -18.08
CA ILE A 54 2.45 9.10 -18.97
C ILE A 54 3.51 10.12 -18.49
N SER A 55 3.09 11.35 -18.15
CA SER A 55 4.00 12.37 -17.62
C SER A 55 4.65 11.93 -16.30
N ALA A 56 3.93 11.19 -15.46
CA ALA A 56 4.46 10.65 -14.21
C ALA A 56 5.65 9.70 -14.47
N PHE A 57 5.53 8.75 -15.41
CA PHE A 57 6.63 7.83 -15.74
C PHE A 57 7.84 8.55 -16.29
N GLN A 58 7.65 9.55 -17.17
CA GLN A 58 8.75 10.35 -17.71
C GLN A 58 9.50 11.10 -16.58
N LYS A 59 8.78 11.76 -15.69
CA LYS A 59 9.37 12.46 -14.53
C LYS A 59 10.09 11.53 -13.57
N LEU A 60 9.60 10.31 -13.38
CA LEU A 60 10.26 9.29 -12.58
C LEU A 60 11.44 8.62 -13.31
N GLY A 61 11.67 8.92 -14.58
CA GLY A 61 12.70 8.30 -15.41
C GLY A 61 12.49 6.80 -15.60
N LEU A 62 11.24 6.34 -15.54
CA LEU A 62 10.86 4.98 -15.92
C LEU A 62 10.70 4.94 -17.43
N LYS A 63 11.59 4.19 -18.11
CA LYS A 63 11.62 4.10 -19.56
C LYS A 63 11.02 2.78 -20.03
N GLY A 64 10.18 2.85 -21.05
CA GLY A 64 9.52 1.71 -21.69
C GLY A 64 8.04 1.97 -21.94
N ASP A 65 7.44 1.06 -22.69
CA ASP A 65 6.01 1.15 -23.01
C ASP A 65 5.17 0.68 -21.82
N THR A 66 4.14 1.45 -21.52
CA THR A 66 3.12 1.06 -20.56
C THR A 66 2.09 0.18 -21.24
N VAL A 67 1.63 -0.83 -20.52
CA VAL A 67 0.55 -1.73 -20.97
C VAL A 67 -0.49 -1.86 -19.86
N ASP A 68 -1.73 -2.00 -20.25
CA ASP A 68 -2.80 -2.29 -19.29
C ASP A 68 -2.75 -3.76 -18.87
N LEU A 69 -3.21 -4.02 -17.68
CA LEU A 69 -3.33 -5.39 -17.18
C LEU A 69 -4.32 -6.16 -18.07
N ASP A 70 -3.97 -7.39 -18.41
CA ASP A 70 -4.79 -8.25 -19.26
C ASP A 70 -6.24 -8.35 -18.76
N ILE A 71 -7.19 -8.13 -19.67
CA ILE A 71 -8.62 -8.07 -19.36
C ILE A 71 -9.16 -9.39 -18.80
N ASN A 72 -8.62 -10.54 -19.22
CA ASN A 72 -9.05 -11.83 -18.70
C ASN A 72 -8.64 -11.97 -17.24
N THR A 73 -7.40 -11.56 -16.89
CA THR A 73 -6.93 -11.49 -15.50
C THR A 73 -7.83 -10.61 -14.65
N ILE A 74 -8.23 -9.43 -15.15
CA ILE A 74 -9.15 -8.52 -14.44
C ILE A 74 -10.53 -9.16 -14.26
N ASN A 75 -11.08 -9.78 -15.30
CA ASN A 75 -12.40 -10.40 -15.26
C ASN A 75 -12.45 -11.59 -14.27
N GLU A 76 -11.41 -12.40 -14.23
CA GLU A 76 -11.28 -13.50 -13.25
C GLU A 76 -11.19 -12.97 -11.82
N ALA A 77 -10.37 -11.97 -11.60
CA ALA A 77 -10.25 -11.31 -10.30
C ALA A 77 -11.58 -10.71 -9.83
N GLN A 78 -12.34 -10.06 -10.72
CA GLN A 78 -13.67 -9.52 -10.41
C GLN A 78 -14.69 -10.62 -10.05
N LYS A 79 -14.63 -11.79 -10.68
CA LYS A 79 -15.48 -12.93 -10.30
C LYS A 79 -15.15 -13.41 -8.89
N LEU A 80 -13.87 -13.51 -8.54
CA LEU A 80 -13.42 -13.91 -7.22
C LEU A 80 -13.79 -12.87 -6.15
N GLU A 81 -13.61 -11.57 -6.43
CA GLU A 81 -14.08 -10.50 -5.54
C GLU A 81 -15.57 -10.60 -5.25
N LYS A 82 -16.40 -10.79 -6.30
CA LYS A 82 -17.86 -10.93 -6.17
C LYS A 82 -18.29 -12.17 -5.39
N SER A 83 -17.45 -13.19 -5.29
CA SER A 83 -17.72 -14.40 -4.52
C SER A 83 -17.51 -14.21 -3.01
N SER A 84 -16.80 -13.16 -2.60
CA SER A 84 -16.60 -12.83 -1.19
C SER A 84 -17.88 -12.28 -0.57
N SER A 85 -18.22 -12.74 0.62
CA SER A 85 -19.32 -12.21 1.43
C SER A 85 -18.94 -10.96 2.23
N PHE A 86 -17.67 -10.59 2.23
CA PHE A 86 -17.15 -9.43 2.97
C PHE A 86 -16.86 -8.29 2.01
N LYS A 87 -17.18 -7.06 2.45
CA LYS A 87 -16.80 -5.86 1.71
C LYS A 87 -15.46 -5.36 2.23
N MET A 88 -14.44 -5.33 1.35
CA MET A 88 -13.10 -4.79 1.60
C MET A 88 -12.76 -3.71 0.57
N GLY A 89 -11.49 -3.29 0.49
CA GLY A 89 -11.03 -2.33 -0.52
C GLY A 89 -11.04 -2.93 -1.92
N GLY A 90 -11.59 -2.20 -2.89
CA GLY A 90 -11.59 -2.60 -4.30
C GLY A 90 -10.29 -2.24 -5.04
N ALA A 91 -10.30 -2.44 -6.36
CA ALA A 91 -9.17 -2.14 -7.22
C ALA A 91 -8.79 -0.66 -7.18
N GLY A 92 -7.54 -0.38 -6.85
CA GLY A 92 -6.89 0.91 -7.01
C GLY A 92 -6.36 1.09 -8.44
N HIS A 93 -5.28 1.86 -8.59
CA HIS A 93 -4.63 2.05 -9.90
C HIS A 93 -3.71 0.88 -10.23
N ILE A 94 -4.29 -0.27 -10.55
CA ILE A 94 -3.58 -1.54 -10.81
C ILE A 94 -2.58 -1.45 -11.96
N ASP A 95 -2.93 -0.75 -13.06
CA ASP A 95 -2.02 -0.56 -14.20
C ASP A 95 -0.80 0.27 -13.83
N LEU A 96 -0.96 1.27 -12.95
CA LEU A 96 0.17 2.02 -12.39
C LEU A 96 1.15 1.10 -11.66
N LEU A 97 0.64 0.27 -10.75
CA LEU A 97 1.45 -0.65 -9.95
C LEU A 97 2.13 -1.70 -10.81
N TYR A 98 1.41 -2.28 -11.76
CA TYR A 98 1.94 -3.24 -12.72
C TYR A 98 3.11 -2.63 -13.51
N ASN A 99 2.90 -1.46 -14.13
CA ASN A 99 3.93 -0.83 -14.95
C ASN A 99 5.11 -0.31 -14.12
N CYS A 100 4.88 0.27 -12.93
CA CYS A 100 5.97 0.65 -12.01
C CYS A 100 6.85 -0.55 -11.67
N THR A 101 6.25 -1.67 -11.32
CA THR A 101 6.98 -2.90 -10.97
C THR A 101 7.76 -3.45 -12.16
N LYS A 102 7.12 -3.52 -13.34
CA LYS A 102 7.70 -4.04 -14.58
C LYS A 102 8.84 -3.18 -15.10
N LEU A 103 8.61 -1.87 -15.25
CA LEU A 103 9.61 -0.95 -15.81
C LEU A 103 10.80 -0.73 -14.87
N LEU A 104 10.58 -0.77 -13.55
CA LEU A 104 11.66 -0.76 -12.57
C LEU A 104 12.42 -2.08 -12.52
N LYS A 105 11.86 -3.18 -13.07
CA LYS A 105 12.35 -4.56 -12.91
C LYS A 105 12.52 -4.91 -11.43
N ALA A 106 11.54 -4.55 -10.63
CA ALA A 106 11.60 -4.65 -9.18
C ALA A 106 11.70 -6.12 -8.74
N GLN A 107 12.73 -6.45 -7.97
CA GLN A 107 12.97 -7.81 -7.46
C GLN A 107 12.47 -8.00 -6.03
N LYS A 108 12.46 -6.95 -5.24
CA LYS A 108 12.04 -6.97 -3.84
C LYS A 108 11.01 -5.85 -3.62
N VAL A 109 9.76 -6.26 -3.50
CA VAL A 109 8.65 -5.33 -3.35
C VAL A 109 8.00 -5.52 -1.99
N ILE A 110 7.78 -4.43 -1.25
CA ILE A 110 6.96 -4.44 -0.02
C ILE A 110 5.64 -3.74 -0.31
N GLU A 111 4.55 -4.36 0.12
CA GLU A 111 3.21 -3.82 0.10
C GLU A 111 2.64 -3.79 1.50
N THR A 112 1.89 -2.74 1.85
CA THR A 112 1.09 -2.68 3.07
C THR A 112 -0.38 -2.47 2.71
N GLY A 113 -1.27 -3.28 3.30
CA GLY A 113 -2.67 -3.34 2.92
C GLY A 113 -2.90 -4.24 1.69
N VAL A 114 -3.65 -5.31 1.87
CA VAL A 114 -3.92 -6.30 0.80
C VAL A 114 -5.40 -6.32 0.44
N ALA A 115 -6.29 -6.36 1.43
CA ALA A 115 -7.73 -6.54 1.21
C ALA A 115 -8.01 -7.72 0.27
N TYR A 116 -8.73 -7.53 -0.85
CA TYR A 116 -8.95 -8.58 -1.84
C TYR A 116 -7.67 -8.97 -2.61
N GLY A 117 -6.62 -8.12 -2.61
CA GLY A 117 -5.34 -8.38 -3.27
C GLY A 117 -5.22 -7.83 -4.69
N TRP A 118 -5.95 -6.77 -5.04
CA TRP A 118 -5.86 -6.15 -6.37
C TRP A 118 -4.48 -5.57 -6.66
N SER A 119 -3.92 -4.83 -5.71
CA SER A 119 -2.54 -4.31 -5.80
C SER A 119 -1.52 -5.43 -5.81
N SER A 120 -1.71 -6.44 -4.95
CA SER A 120 -0.88 -7.66 -4.94
C SER A 120 -0.92 -8.38 -6.28
N LEU A 121 -2.11 -8.53 -6.90
CA LEU A 121 -2.27 -9.13 -8.23
C LEU A 121 -1.47 -8.38 -9.29
N ALA A 122 -1.58 -7.05 -9.32
CA ALA A 122 -0.85 -6.22 -10.29
C ALA A 122 0.67 -6.34 -10.14
N ILE A 123 1.18 -6.26 -8.92
CA ILE A 123 2.60 -6.39 -8.61
C ILE A 123 3.11 -7.80 -8.94
N LEU A 124 2.39 -8.84 -8.50
CA LEU A 124 2.78 -10.23 -8.74
C LEU A 124 2.72 -10.61 -10.22
N LYS A 125 1.73 -10.09 -10.96
CA LYS A 125 1.66 -10.29 -12.42
C LYS A 125 2.87 -9.66 -13.12
N ALA A 126 3.28 -8.46 -12.72
CA ALA A 126 4.49 -7.84 -13.24
C ALA A 126 5.76 -8.66 -12.91
N ILE A 127 5.90 -9.14 -11.66
CA ILE A 127 6.98 -10.02 -11.23
C ILE A 127 7.03 -11.29 -12.07
N HIS A 128 5.88 -11.91 -12.32
CA HIS A 128 5.76 -13.10 -13.16
C HIS A 128 6.21 -12.82 -14.60
N ASP A 129 5.75 -11.70 -15.18
CA ASP A 129 6.03 -11.36 -16.58
C ASP A 129 7.50 -10.99 -16.84
N ILE A 130 8.19 -10.45 -15.83
CA ILE A 130 9.63 -10.22 -15.89
C ILE A 130 10.45 -11.41 -15.39
N ASN A 131 9.78 -12.46 -14.93
CA ASN A 131 10.36 -13.71 -14.42
C ASN A 131 11.41 -13.52 -13.30
N VAL A 132 11.24 -12.48 -12.48
CA VAL A 132 12.15 -12.20 -11.36
C VAL A 132 11.42 -11.38 -10.28
N GLY A 133 11.69 -11.70 -9.01
CA GLY A 133 11.24 -10.91 -7.88
C GLY A 133 10.31 -11.64 -6.92
N LYS A 134 10.04 -10.98 -5.80
CA LYS A 134 9.14 -11.45 -4.75
C LYS A 134 8.41 -10.27 -4.10
N LEU A 135 7.13 -10.49 -3.83
CA LEU A 135 6.28 -9.57 -3.08
C LEU A 135 6.19 -9.99 -1.61
N TYR A 136 6.40 -9.04 -0.72
CA TYR A 136 6.23 -9.17 0.74
C TYR A 136 5.11 -8.23 1.16
N SER A 137 3.93 -8.77 1.41
CA SER A 137 2.76 -7.98 1.79
C SER A 137 2.50 -8.07 3.30
N VAL A 138 2.15 -6.94 3.89
CA VAL A 138 1.75 -6.81 5.29
C VAL A 138 0.29 -6.42 5.34
N ASP A 139 -0.52 -7.21 6.03
CA ASP A 139 -1.94 -6.93 6.20
C ASP A 139 -2.43 -7.45 7.55
N MET A 140 -3.02 -6.57 8.35
CA MET A 140 -3.50 -6.96 9.67
C MET A 140 -4.80 -7.75 9.56
N PRO A 141 -4.98 -8.86 10.31
CA PRO A 141 -6.28 -9.50 10.43
C PRO A 141 -7.38 -8.52 10.84
N TYR A 142 -8.50 -8.56 10.15
CA TYR A 142 -9.66 -7.73 10.50
C TYR A 142 -10.27 -8.21 11.81
N PRO A 143 -10.33 -7.36 12.86
CA PRO A 143 -10.89 -7.79 14.13
C PRO A 143 -12.32 -8.30 13.99
N ARG A 144 -12.56 -9.55 14.45
CA ARG A 144 -13.87 -10.22 14.45
C ARG A 144 -14.49 -10.53 13.08
N LYS A 145 -13.79 -10.31 11.99
CA LYS A 145 -14.22 -10.80 10.67
C LYS A 145 -13.50 -12.12 10.39
N ASN A 146 -14.25 -13.17 10.12
CA ASN A 146 -13.69 -14.46 9.71
C ASN A 146 -13.44 -14.46 8.19
N ASN A 147 -12.71 -13.45 7.72
CA ASN A 147 -12.46 -13.20 6.30
C ASN A 147 -11.02 -13.52 5.88
N GLU A 148 -10.32 -14.35 6.63
CA GLU A 148 -8.94 -14.73 6.31
C GLU A 148 -8.82 -15.40 4.93
N GLY A 149 -9.84 -16.18 4.53
CA GLY A 149 -9.90 -16.81 3.21
C GLY A 149 -10.12 -15.84 2.05
N ASP A 150 -10.65 -14.66 2.34
CA ASP A 150 -10.92 -13.62 1.33
C ASP A 150 -9.75 -12.68 1.11
N VAL A 151 -8.79 -12.64 2.05
CA VAL A 151 -7.61 -11.77 1.91
C VAL A 151 -6.72 -12.30 0.80
N GLY A 152 -6.54 -11.48 -0.24
CA GLY A 152 -5.79 -11.88 -1.43
C GLY A 152 -6.52 -12.89 -2.32
N ILE A 153 -7.86 -12.97 -2.23
CA ILE A 153 -8.68 -13.93 -3.00
C ILE A 153 -8.54 -13.74 -4.51
N VAL A 154 -8.31 -12.49 -4.97
CA VAL A 154 -8.19 -12.21 -6.41
C VAL A 154 -6.83 -12.61 -6.98
N VAL A 155 -5.86 -12.99 -6.14
CA VAL A 155 -4.53 -13.43 -6.60
C VAL A 155 -4.58 -14.89 -7.03
N PRO A 156 -4.34 -15.22 -8.32
CA PRO A 156 -4.33 -16.58 -8.81
C PRO A 156 -3.27 -17.44 -8.13
N LYS A 157 -3.53 -18.74 -8.04
CA LYS A 157 -2.62 -19.68 -7.36
C LYS A 157 -1.20 -19.67 -7.94
N TYR A 158 -1.07 -19.60 -9.27
CA TYR A 158 0.23 -19.62 -9.95
C TYR A 158 1.13 -18.41 -9.67
N LEU A 159 0.57 -17.31 -9.16
CA LEU A 159 1.33 -16.12 -8.73
C LEU A 159 1.78 -16.19 -7.28
N LYS A 160 1.19 -17.08 -6.47
CA LYS A 160 1.42 -17.10 -5.00
C LYS A 160 2.79 -17.62 -4.60
N ASP A 161 3.51 -18.30 -5.46
CA ASP A 161 4.88 -18.81 -5.18
C ASP A 161 5.87 -17.65 -4.96
N ASN A 162 5.63 -16.51 -5.60
CA ASN A 162 6.42 -15.28 -5.44
C ASN A 162 5.83 -14.32 -4.40
N TRP A 163 4.92 -14.78 -3.53
CA TRP A 163 4.22 -13.95 -2.56
C TRP A 163 4.42 -14.43 -1.12
N LEU A 164 4.86 -13.53 -0.24
CA LEU A 164 4.86 -13.77 1.20
C LEU A 164 3.88 -12.79 1.87
N LEU A 165 2.74 -13.31 2.35
CA LEU A 165 1.75 -12.53 3.08
C LEU A 165 2.00 -12.64 4.60
N ILE A 166 2.27 -11.50 5.24
CA ILE A 166 2.52 -11.35 6.67
C ILE A 166 1.25 -10.80 7.32
N ARG A 167 0.58 -11.63 8.14
CA ARG A 167 -0.68 -11.28 8.82
C ARG A 167 -0.40 -10.62 10.16
N GLU A 168 0.13 -9.40 10.12
CA GLU A 168 0.51 -8.59 11.28
C GLU A 168 0.16 -7.11 11.06
N PRO A 169 0.01 -6.30 12.14
CA PRO A 169 -0.11 -4.85 12.02
C PRO A 169 1.14 -4.23 11.39
N ASP A 170 1.00 -3.03 10.79
CA ASP A 170 2.09 -2.33 10.11
C ASP A 170 3.39 -2.26 10.91
N ARG A 171 3.30 -1.93 12.21
CA ARG A 171 4.50 -1.71 13.03
C ARG A 171 5.44 -2.92 13.09
N PRO A 172 5.03 -4.11 13.52
CA PRO A 172 5.88 -5.29 13.46
C PRO A 172 5.99 -5.85 12.05
N GLY A 173 4.92 -5.78 11.25
CA GLY A 173 4.84 -6.39 9.94
C GLY A 173 5.80 -5.76 8.92
N ILE A 174 5.93 -4.43 8.88
CA ILE A 174 6.85 -3.73 7.98
C ILE A 174 8.29 -4.12 8.27
N ILE A 175 8.69 -4.12 9.55
CA ILE A 175 10.05 -4.53 9.94
C ILE A 175 10.33 -5.96 9.48
N LYS A 176 9.41 -6.88 9.77
CA LYS A 176 9.52 -8.28 9.37
C LYS A 176 9.57 -8.46 7.85
N ALA A 177 8.78 -7.67 7.09
CA ALA A 177 8.82 -7.69 5.63
C ALA A 177 10.18 -7.24 5.10
N ILE A 178 10.75 -6.17 5.65
CA ILE A 178 12.08 -5.67 5.30
C ILE A 178 13.16 -6.71 5.61
N GLU A 179 13.12 -7.34 6.77
CA GLU A 179 14.04 -8.42 7.14
C GLU A 179 13.94 -9.60 6.18
N LYS A 180 12.72 -10.07 5.88
CA LYS A 180 12.48 -11.16 4.93
C LYS A 180 12.91 -10.82 3.50
N ALA A 181 12.86 -9.55 3.12
CA ALA A 181 13.38 -9.05 1.86
C ALA A 181 14.92 -8.87 1.85
N GLY A 182 15.60 -9.06 3.00
CA GLY A 182 17.05 -8.89 3.15
C GLY A 182 17.49 -7.44 3.30
N GLY A 183 16.68 -6.59 3.90
CA GLY A 183 17.00 -5.22 4.35
C GLY A 183 16.85 -4.12 3.31
N LYS A 184 17.09 -4.38 2.01
CA LYS A 184 16.94 -3.38 0.94
C LYS A 184 15.94 -3.84 -0.11
N ILE A 185 15.08 -2.91 -0.54
CA ILE A 185 13.98 -3.15 -1.47
C ILE A 185 14.02 -2.22 -2.67
N ASP A 186 13.40 -2.63 -3.77
CA ASP A 186 13.37 -1.87 -5.01
C ASP A 186 12.11 -0.98 -5.10
N LEU A 187 10.99 -1.45 -4.56
CA LEU A 187 9.71 -0.76 -4.59
C LEU A 187 8.96 -0.98 -3.28
N CYS A 188 8.28 0.05 -2.77
CA CYS A 188 7.24 -0.12 -1.78
C CYS A 188 5.93 0.52 -2.22
N HIS A 189 4.82 -0.13 -1.87
CA HIS A 189 3.45 0.34 -2.03
C HIS A 189 2.78 0.42 -0.66
N TYR A 190 2.38 1.63 -0.26
CA TYR A 190 1.74 1.90 1.03
C TYR A 190 0.26 2.19 0.84
N ASP A 191 -0.60 1.30 1.33
CA ASP A 191 -2.07 1.42 1.30
C ASP A 191 -2.75 0.82 2.54
N SER A 192 -2.15 0.95 3.73
CA SER A 192 -2.67 0.36 4.98
C SER A 192 -3.28 1.39 5.93
N ASP A 193 -2.54 1.83 6.93
CA ASP A 193 -3.00 2.82 7.92
C ASP A 193 -2.95 4.24 7.35
N LYS A 194 -4.07 4.70 6.81
CA LYS A 194 -4.18 6.00 6.11
C LYS A 194 -4.15 7.21 7.03
N SER A 195 -4.07 7.02 8.36
CA SER A 195 -3.94 8.14 9.29
C SER A 195 -2.57 8.83 9.17
N TRP A 196 -2.52 10.10 9.57
CA TRP A 196 -1.26 10.84 9.64
C TRP A 196 -0.20 10.12 10.50
N TRP A 197 -0.61 9.59 11.67
CA TRP A 197 0.29 8.83 12.55
C TRP A 197 0.72 7.48 11.99
N GLY A 198 -0.10 6.84 11.16
CA GLY A 198 0.28 5.62 10.44
C GLY A 198 1.40 5.90 9.45
N ARG A 199 1.21 6.90 8.62
CA ARG A 199 2.21 7.35 7.63
C ARG A 199 3.47 7.88 8.30
N HIS A 200 3.35 8.65 9.38
CA HIS A 200 4.48 9.16 10.16
C HIS A 200 5.39 8.03 10.67
N TYR A 201 4.82 6.90 11.03
CA TYR A 201 5.58 5.72 11.41
C TYR A 201 6.19 5.00 10.21
N ALA A 202 5.39 4.70 9.21
CA ALA A 202 5.75 3.76 8.14
C ALA A 202 6.67 4.37 7.08
N TYR A 203 6.43 5.62 6.66
CA TYR A 203 7.16 6.23 5.55
C TYR A 203 8.67 6.32 5.77
N PRO A 204 9.18 6.82 6.91
CA PRO A 204 10.63 6.87 7.13
C PRO A 204 11.27 5.49 7.03
N ILE A 205 10.66 4.46 7.62
CA ILE A 205 11.18 3.10 7.65
C ILE A 205 11.23 2.49 6.24
N LEU A 206 10.14 2.61 5.49
CA LEU A 206 10.06 2.13 4.10
C LEU A 206 11.01 2.91 3.20
N TRP A 207 11.09 4.24 3.36
CA TRP A 207 12.02 5.09 2.64
C TRP A 207 13.48 4.70 2.85
N ASP A 208 13.87 4.46 4.09
CA ASP A 208 15.25 4.12 4.43
C ASP A 208 15.62 2.72 3.94
N SER A 209 14.65 1.82 3.80
CA SER A 209 14.85 0.48 3.24
C SER A 209 14.96 0.47 1.71
N LEU A 210 14.48 1.50 1.01
CA LEU A 210 14.61 1.60 -0.45
C LEU A 210 16.08 1.73 -0.87
N LYS A 211 16.44 1.05 -1.95
CA LYS A 211 17.71 1.26 -2.68
C LYS A 211 17.72 2.62 -3.37
N PRO A 212 18.91 3.17 -3.70
CA PRO A 212 18.99 4.27 -4.67
C PRO A 212 18.24 3.91 -5.96
N LYS A 213 17.52 4.87 -6.53
CA LYS A 213 16.60 4.70 -7.68
C LYS A 213 15.38 3.81 -7.43
N GLY A 214 15.18 3.31 -6.21
CA GLY A 214 13.97 2.61 -5.80
C GLY A 214 12.74 3.52 -5.79
N LEU A 215 11.55 2.93 -5.81
CA LEU A 215 10.29 3.66 -5.97
C LEU A 215 9.42 3.52 -4.71
N PHE A 216 8.98 4.65 -4.17
CA PHE A 216 7.99 4.76 -3.11
C PHE A 216 6.64 5.14 -3.73
N ILE A 217 5.61 4.34 -3.51
CA ILE A 217 4.24 4.59 -3.96
C ILE A 217 3.32 4.63 -2.74
N SER A 218 2.45 5.63 -2.67
CA SER A 218 1.44 5.71 -1.62
C SER A 218 0.07 6.05 -2.18
N ASP A 219 -0.91 5.23 -1.83
CA ASP A 219 -2.30 5.46 -2.14
C ASP A 219 -2.96 6.46 -1.18
N ASP A 220 -4.08 7.03 -1.64
CA ASP A 220 -4.96 7.91 -0.85
C ASP A 220 -4.22 9.07 -0.18
N ILE A 221 -3.25 9.70 -0.88
CA ILE A 221 -2.45 10.81 -0.31
C ILE A 221 -3.27 12.06 0.03
N GLN A 222 -4.50 12.15 -0.46
CA GLN A 222 -5.46 13.22 -0.16
C GLN A 222 -6.09 13.11 1.23
N ASP A 223 -5.92 11.98 1.94
CA ASP A 223 -6.58 11.77 3.23
C ASP A 223 -6.02 12.64 4.35
N ASN A 224 -4.74 13.05 4.26
CA ASN A 224 -4.09 13.99 5.16
C ASN A 224 -2.80 14.59 4.58
N LEU A 225 -2.23 15.55 5.29
CA LEU A 225 -1.06 16.31 4.83
C LEU A 225 0.27 15.55 4.85
N TYR A 226 0.33 14.32 5.41
CA TYR A 226 1.63 13.69 5.69
C TYR A 226 2.48 13.47 4.42
N PHE A 227 1.89 13.05 3.30
CA PHE A 227 2.67 12.88 2.07
C PHE A 227 3.29 14.20 1.60
N SER A 228 2.52 15.29 1.58
CA SER A 228 3.02 16.61 1.18
C SER A 228 4.10 17.14 2.13
N GLU A 229 3.94 16.93 3.44
CA GLU A 229 4.94 17.27 4.45
C GLU A 229 6.22 16.44 4.28
N PHE A 230 6.09 15.14 4.02
CA PHE A 230 7.22 14.23 3.85
C PHE A 230 8.09 14.62 2.67
N VAL A 231 7.49 14.91 1.50
CA VAL A 231 8.23 15.30 0.31
C VAL A 231 8.85 16.69 0.45
N LYS A 232 8.16 17.63 1.11
CA LYS A 232 8.66 18.98 1.38
C LYS A 232 9.84 18.94 2.35
N ASN A 233 9.69 18.27 3.49
CA ASN A 233 10.72 18.22 4.55
C ASN A 233 12.02 17.56 4.10
N LYS A 234 11.94 16.65 3.15
CA LYS A 234 13.10 15.96 2.56
C LYS A 234 13.54 16.54 1.22
N SER A 235 12.90 17.61 0.73
CA SER A 235 13.16 18.24 -0.58
C SER A 235 13.17 17.22 -1.73
N LEU A 236 12.19 16.30 -1.73
CA LEU A 236 12.13 15.21 -2.69
C LEU A 236 11.39 15.61 -3.97
N GLN A 237 11.86 15.12 -5.11
CA GLN A 237 11.09 15.14 -6.35
C GLN A 237 9.98 14.08 -6.25
N PHE A 238 8.77 14.48 -6.59
CA PHE A 238 7.60 13.62 -6.53
C PHE A 238 6.70 13.79 -7.76
N VAL A 239 5.81 12.85 -7.96
CA VAL A 239 4.69 12.97 -8.89
C VAL A 239 3.41 12.55 -8.21
N VAL A 240 2.29 13.12 -8.65
CA VAL A 240 0.95 12.76 -8.20
C VAL A 240 0.15 12.33 -9.42
N VAL A 241 -0.50 11.18 -9.33
CA VAL A 241 -1.40 10.65 -10.36
C VAL A 241 -2.82 10.61 -9.81
N LYS A 242 -3.76 11.20 -10.54
CA LYS A 242 -5.18 11.05 -10.19
C LYS A 242 -5.73 9.73 -10.74
N PHE A 243 -6.47 9.00 -9.91
CA PHE A 243 -7.21 7.82 -10.31
C PHE A 243 -8.63 7.87 -9.73
N LYS A 244 -9.62 8.06 -10.60
CA LYS A 244 -11.00 8.35 -10.16
C LYS A 244 -11.01 9.57 -9.22
N GLU A 245 -11.54 9.40 -8.02
CA GLU A 245 -11.60 10.47 -7.00
C GLU A 245 -10.43 10.42 -6.00
N LYS A 246 -9.38 9.64 -6.30
CA LYS A 246 -8.24 9.43 -5.42
C LYS A 246 -6.94 9.88 -6.07
N TYR A 247 -5.91 10.07 -5.23
CA TYR A 247 -4.59 10.48 -5.67
C TYR A 247 -3.53 9.51 -5.15
N VAL A 248 -2.66 9.11 -6.05
CA VAL A 248 -1.49 8.27 -5.76
C VAL A 248 -0.24 9.13 -5.84
N GLY A 249 0.55 9.12 -4.79
CA GLY A 249 1.84 9.81 -4.75
C GLY A 249 2.99 8.86 -5.02
N LEU A 250 3.95 9.29 -5.84
CA LEU A 250 5.14 8.50 -6.18
C LEU A 250 6.39 9.34 -5.97
N ILE A 251 7.42 8.70 -5.42
CA ILE A 251 8.72 9.32 -5.17
C ILE A 251 9.81 8.33 -5.61
N ARG A 252 10.70 8.76 -6.49
CA ARG A 252 11.89 7.98 -6.82
C ARG A 252 13.04 8.39 -5.91
N LYS A 253 13.65 7.43 -5.24
CA LYS A 253 14.81 7.70 -4.39
C LYS A 253 16.00 8.13 -5.26
N PRO A 254 16.71 9.20 -4.91
CA PRO A 254 17.91 9.63 -5.63
C PRO A 254 18.96 8.54 -5.79
#